data_874ad76cb0eb75aca77f148817a52539
#
_entry.id   874ad76cb0eb75aca77f148817a52539
#
_cell.length_a   1.000
_cell.length_b   1.000
_cell.length_c   1.000
_cell.angle_alpha   90.00
_cell.angle_beta   90.00
_cell.angle_gamma   90.00
#
_symmetry.space_group_name_H-M   'P 1'
#
loop_
_entity.id
_entity.type
_entity.pdbx_description
1 polymer ?
#
loop_
_entity_poly.entity_id
_entity_poly.type
_entity_poly.pdbx_seq_one_letter_code
_entity_poly.pdbx_strand_id
1 'polypeptide(L)' 'MAVKSVSIRFEEEMLKKLSYVADYEGRSVNSHILVLVRDSIASFEEQYGKIEGDITPSVNVKPPRKS' A
#
# COMPACT_ATOMS: atom_id res chain seq x y z
N MET A 1 6.41 -10.73 14.55
CA MET A 1 6.31 -9.60 13.70
C MET A 1 5.17 -8.71 14.10
N ALA A 2 5.38 -7.46 14.18
CA ALA A 2 4.35 -6.55 14.62
C ALA A 2 3.49 -6.08 13.48
N VAL A 3 2.23 -5.92 13.74
CA VAL A 3 1.32 -5.42 12.73
C VAL A 3 0.91 -4.03 13.13
N LYS A 4 1.02 -3.11 12.22
CA LYS A 4 0.63 -1.74 12.46
C LYS A 4 -0.45 -1.33 11.49
N SER A 5 -1.24 -0.38 11.90
CA SER A 5 -2.32 0.05 11.03
C SER A 5 -2.07 1.44 10.51
N VAL A 6 -2.65 1.72 9.40
CA VAL A 6 -2.56 3.06 8.81
C VAL A 6 -3.93 3.33 8.20
N SER A 7 -4.38 4.56 8.29
CA SER A 7 -5.66 4.94 7.74
C SER A 7 -5.45 5.59 6.40
N ILE A 8 -6.25 5.17 5.45
CA ILE A 8 -6.19 5.73 4.11
C ILE A 8 -7.57 6.20 3.72
N ARG A 9 -7.63 7.38 3.15
CA ARG A 9 -8.89 7.92 2.68
C ARG A 9 -8.97 7.81 1.19
N PHE A 10 -10.13 7.41 0.70
CA PHE A 10 -10.35 7.31 -0.73
C PHE A 10 -11.52 8.18 -1.11
N GLU A 11 -11.47 8.69 -2.32
CA GLU A 11 -12.63 9.34 -2.85
C GLU A 11 -13.66 8.26 -3.07
N GLU A 12 -14.90 8.60 -2.97
CA GLU A 12 -15.98 7.63 -3.05
C GLU A 12 -15.92 6.82 -4.34
N GLU A 13 -15.72 7.53 -5.45
CA GLU A 13 -15.70 6.85 -6.72
C GLU A 13 -14.53 5.89 -6.84
N MET A 14 -13.40 6.30 -6.34
CA MET A 14 -12.22 5.43 -6.38
C MET A 14 -12.45 4.19 -5.54
N LEU A 15 -13.09 4.36 -4.38
CA LEU A 15 -13.35 3.22 -3.52
C LEU A 15 -14.33 2.25 -4.18
N LYS A 16 -15.30 2.77 -4.90
CA LYS A 16 -16.24 1.91 -5.59
C LYS A 16 -15.54 1.11 -6.66
N LYS A 17 -14.67 1.74 -7.40
CA LYS A 17 -13.95 1.04 -8.45
C LYS A 17 -13.00 0.01 -7.87
N LEU A 18 -12.37 0.36 -6.75
CA LEU A 18 -11.48 -0.57 -6.08
C LEU A 18 -12.25 -1.79 -5.61
N SER A 19 -13.43 -1.59 -5.07
CA SER A 19 -14.27 -2.68 -4.64
C SER A 19 -14.65 -3.59 -5.79
N TYR A 20 -14.95 -2.99 -6.92
CA TYR A 20 -15.32 -3.75 -8.09
C TYR A 20 -14.15 -4.62 -8.54
N VAL A 21 -12.96 -4.04 -8.59
CA VAL A 21 -11.79 -4.78 -9.02
C VAL A 21 -11.45 -5.90 -8.04
N ALA A 22 -11.53 -5.61 -6.76
CA ALA A 22 -11.24 -6.60 -5.75
C ALA A 22 -12.21 -7.78 -5.85
N ASP A 23 -13.47 -7.46 -6.06
CA ASP A 23 -14.48 -8.47 -6.16
C ASP A 23 -14.25 -9.34 -7.40
N TYR A 24 -13.87 -8.71 -8.49
CA TYR A 24 -13.60 -9.43 -9.73
C TYR A 24 -12.42 -10.38 -9.51
N GLU A 25 -11.45 -9.98 -8.71
CA GLU A 25 -10.30 -10.80 -8.43
C GLU A 25 -10.54 -11.82 -7.32
N GLY A 26 -11.72 -11.80 -6.75
CA GLY A 26 -12.03 -12.75 -5.69
C GLY A 26 -11.41 -12.40 -4.37
N ARG A 27 -11.19 -11.11 -4.10
CA ARG A 27 -10.54 -10.67 -2.87
C ARG A 27 -11.38 -9.64 -2.17
N SER A 28 -11.15 -9.50 -0.87
CA SER A 28 -11.75 -8.39 -0.16
C SER A 28 -10.95 -7.15 -0.50
N VAL A 29 -11.51 -5.98 -0.25
CA VAL A 29 -10.82 -4.73 -0.53
C VAL A 29 -9.53 -4.68 0.26
N ASN A 30 -9.55 -5.05 1.53
CA ASN A 30 -8.35 -5.01 2.34
C ASN A 30 -7.27 -5.93 1.79
N SER A 31 -7.63 -7.13 1.39
CA SER A 31 -6.66 -8.05 0.84
C SER A 31 -6.09 -7.55 -0.47
N HIS A 32 -6.95 -6.93 -1.28
CA HIS A 32 -6.52 -6.42 -2.56
C HIS A 32 -5.53 -5.27 -2.37
N ILE A 33 -5.79 -4.41 -1.40
CA ILE A 33 -4.88 -3.31 -1.11
C ILE A 33 -3.52 -3.86 -0.67
N LEU A 34 -3.51 -4.89 0.16
CA LEU A 34 -2.24 -5.46 0.59
C LEU A 34 -1.44 -6.02 -0.57
N VAL A 35 -2.13 -6.62 -1.53
CA VAL A 35 -1.47 -7.14 -2.71
C VAL A 35 -0.85 -6.00 -3.52
N LEU A 36 -1.60 -4.92 -3.69
CA LEU A 36 -1.11 -3.78 -4.45
C LEU A 36 0.11 -3.17 -3.78
N VAL A 37 0.08 -3.06 -2.46
CA VAL A 37 1.20 -2.50 -1.73
C VAL A 37 2.42 -3.41 -1.86
N ARG A 38 2.22 -4.70 -1.71
CA ARG A 38 3.29 -5.66 -1.81
C ARG A 38 3.94 -5.60 -3.20
N ASP A 39 3.10 -5.52 -4.23
CA ASP A 39 3.60 -5.45 -5.60
C ASP A 39 4.36 -4.15 -5.82
N SER A 40 3.88 -3.07 -5.24
CA SER A 40 4.54 -1.78 -5.37
C SER A 40 5.93 -1.83 -4.76
N ILE A 41 6.06 -2.42 -3.59
CA ILE A 41 7.35 -2.51 -2.93
C ILE A 41 8.29 -3.42 -3.72
N ALA A 42 7.76 -4.54 -4.18
CA ALA A 42 8.58 -5.47 -4.95
C ALA A 42 9.10 -4.81 -6.22
N SER A 43 8.25 -4.04 -6.86
CA SER A 43 8.64 -3.36 -8.07
C SER A 43 9.73 -2.32 -7.80
N PHE A 44 9.60 -1.61 -6.70
CA PHE A 44 10.58 -0.60 -6.35
C PHE A 44 11.92 -1.28 -6.07
N GLU A 45 11.90 -2.37 -5.32
CA GLU A 45 13.13 -3.05 -4.99
C GLU A 45 13.79 -3.67 -6.20
N GLU A 46 13.01 -4.09 -7.15
CA GLU A 46 13.55 -4.65 -8.36
C GLU A 46 14.26 -3.57 -9.17
N GLN A 47 13.72 -2.38 -9.15
CA GLN A 47 14.26 -1.29 -9.94
C GLN A 47 15.40 -0.56 -9.25
N TYR A 48 15.33 -0.39 -7.96
CA TYR A 48 16.29 0.41 -7.24
C TYR A 48 17.12 -0.35 -6.21
N GLY A 49 16.82 -1.59 -6.00
CA GLY A 49 17.57 -2.38 -5.03
C GLY A 49 16.78 -2.60 -3.76
N LYS A 50 17.16 -3.60 -3.03
CA LYS A 50 16.44 -4.00 -1.86
C LYS A 50 16.51 -2.95 -0.78
N ILE A 51 15.38 -2.71 -0.13
CA ILE A 51 15.30 -1.76 0.95
C ILE A 51 15.80 -2.47 2.19
N GLU A 52 16.92 -2.01 2.72
CA GLU A 52 17.52 -2.68 3.85
C GLU A 52 17.79 -1.71 4.96
N GLY A 53 18.11 -2.23 6.10
CA GLY A 53 18.48 -1.40 7.20
C GLY A 53 17.33 -1.09 8.10
N ASP A 54 17.62 -0.28 9.09
CA ASP A 54 16.62 0.05 10.05
C ASP A 54 15.77 1.16 9.52
N ILE A 55 14.64 0.84 8.97
CA ILE A 55 13.77 1.83 8.41
C ILE A 55 12.93 2.41 9.48
N THR A 56 13.08 3.68 9.74
CA THR A 56 12.29 4.35 10.74
C THR A 56 11.37 5.29 10.07
N PRO A 57 10.21 4.91 9.77
CA PRO A 57 9.30 5.76 9.04
C PRO A 57 8.89 6.89 9.90
N SER A 58 8.68 7.96 9.30
CA SER A 58 8.18 9.06 9.90
C SER A 58 6.81 8.77 10.05
N VAL A 59 6.43 8.49 11.12
CA VAL A 59 5.20 8.13 11.31
C VAL A 59 4.18 8.87 10.91
N ASN A 60 4.25 9.94 11.06
CA ASN A 60 3.24 10.70 10.66
C ASN A 60 3.46 11.04 9.39
N VAL A 61 4.26 10.49 8.86
CA VAL A 61 4.59 10.61 7.69
C VAL A 61 3.89 11.36 6.94
N LYS A 62 4.31 12.05 6.56
CA LYS A 62 3.83 12.79 5.79
C LYS A 62 4.46 12.56 4.72
N PRO A 63 4.33 12.50 4.20
CA PRO A 63 4.97 12.05 3.28
C PRO A 63 5.89 12.47 2.77
N PRO A 64 6.22 12.53 2.59
CA PRO A 64 6.96 12.83 2.19
C PRO A 64 7.33 13.18 1.32
N ARG A 65 7.47 13.25 1.18
CA ARG A 65 7.86 13.59 0.64
C ARG A 65 7.91 13.81 -0.30
N LYS A 66 7.74 14.01 -0.59
CA LYS A 66 7.80 14.11 -1.31
C LYS A 66 7.65 14.04 -1.94
N SER A 67 7.45 14.21 -2.10
CA SER A 67 7.33 13.94 -2.55
C SER A 67 7.15 13.88 -2.80
#